data_0741a61dc003dd11096426b8e22e71c6
#
_entry.id   0741a61dc003dd11096426b8e22e71c6
#
_cell.length_a   1.000
_cell.length_b   1.000
_cell.length_c   1.000
_cell.angle_alpha   90.00
_cell.angle_beta   90.00
_cell.angle_gamma   90.00
#
_symmetry.space_group_name_H-M   'P 1'
#
loop_
_entity.id
_entity.type
_entity.pdbx_description
1 polymer ?
#
loop_
_entity_poly.entity_id
_entity_poly.type
_entity_poly.pdbx_seq_one_letter_code
_entity_poly.pdbx_strand_id
1 'polypeptide(L)'
;VAVVCEDSKASDAKAAGADIVGSDDFIEKIKGGEMNFEKLICTPGMMIKLSKLGKVLGPKGLMPNPKLGSVTENLKQAVTDAKSGQAEIRNDKDGNIGVSIGKKSFSDDKLLKNYNAIIETLEKEKTNNTLKGDLIKSAFLTSTMGVSYKLKLGKNI
;
A
#
# COMPACT_ATOMS: atom_id res chain seq x y z
N VAL A 1 11.34 -4.73 -0.83
CA VAL A 1 10.77 -3.88 -1.91
C VAL A 1 11.45 -4.22 -3.21
N ALA A 2 10.66 -4.58 -4.24
CA ALA A 2 11.16 -4.82 -5.58
C ALA A 2 10.87 -3.60 -6.49
N VAL A 3 11.81 -3.29 -7.37
CA VAL A 3 11.69 -2.18 -8.31
C VAL A 3 11.89 -2.72 -9.73
N VAL A 4 10.92 -2.44 -10.61
CA VAL A 4 11.00 -2.71 -12.04
C VAL A 4 11.19 -1.39 -12.78
N CYS A 5 12.35 -1.21 -13.32
CA CYS A 5 12.71 0.00 -14.05
C CYS A 5 13.53 -0.33 -15.31
N GLU A 6 13.73 0.68 -16.13
CA GLU A 6 14.64 0.60 -17.25
C GLU A 6 16.08 0.52 -16.74
N ASP A 7 16.96 -0.13 -17.52
CA ASP A 7 18.35 -0.35 -17.13
C ASP A 7 19.11 0.95 -16.82
N SER A 8 18.72 2.05 -17.45
CA SER A 8 19.25 3.39 -17.20
C SER A 8 19.00 3.90 -15.77
N LYS A 9 17.90 3.46 -15.12
CA LYS A 9 17.50 3.87 -13.76
C LYS A 9 17.80 2.80 -12.70
N ALA A 10 18.40 1.69 -13.08
CA ALA A 10 18.70 0.59 -12.17
C ALA A 10 19.70 0.97 -11.08
N SER A 11 20.68 1.83 -11.39
CA SER A 11 21.64 2.37 -10.42
C SER A 11 20.97 3.24 -9.37
N ASP A 12 20.02 4.08 -9.78
CA ASP A 12 19.27 4.97 -8.88
C ASP A 12 18.36 4.17 -7.95
N ALA A 13 17.71 3.11 -8.45
CA ALA A 13 16.89 2.22 -7.65
C ALA A 13 17.72 1.47 -6.59
N LYS A 14 18.92 1.00 -6.94
CA LYS A 14 19.84 0.39 -5.97
C LYS A 14 20.35 1.39 -4.94
N ALA A 15 20.71 2.60 -5.36
CA ALA A 15 21.13 3.67 -4.46
C ALA A 15 20.00 4.11 -3.49
N ALA A 16 18.74 3.99 -3.92
CA ALA A 16 17.57 4.21 -3.06
C ALA A 16 17.34 3.11 -2.02
N GLY A 17 18.09 2.01 -2.11
CA GLY A 17 17.99 0.89 -1.17
C GLY A 17 16.94 -0.15 -1.56
N ALA A 18 16.56 -0.28 -2.82
CA ALA A 18 15.70 -1.37 -3.27
C ALA A 18 16.40 -2.73 -3.08
N ASP A 19 15.66 -3.72 -2.59
CA ASP A 19 16.22 -5.06 -2.31
C ASP A 19 16.39 -5.86 -3.59
N ILE A 20 15.47 -5.70 -4.54
CA ILE A 20 15.49 -6.35 -5.85
C ILE A 20 15.27 -5.28 -6.91
N VAL A 21 16.18 -5.19 -7.85
CA VAL A 21 16.05 -4.29 -9.01
C VAL A 21 16.22 -5.12 -10.26
N GLY A 22 15.31 -4.99 -11.17
CA GLY A 22 15.35 -5.71 -12.43
C GLY A 22 14.55 -5.03 -13.54
N SER A 23 14.83 -5.42 -14.77
CA SER A 23 14.11 -5.03 -15.95
C SER A 23 13.27 -6.20 -16.51
N ASP A 24 13.42 -6.53 -17.76
CA ASP A 24 12.66 -7.61 -18.42
C ASP A 24 12.94 -9.00 -17.80
N ASP A 25 14.19 -9.27 -17.38
CA ASP A 25 14.58 -10.51 -16.71
C ASP A 25 13.77 -10.76 -15.41
N PHE A 26 13.49 -9.70 -14.67
CA PHE A 26 12.72 -9.81 -13.44
C PHE A 26 11.22 -10.07 -13.72
N ILE A 27 10.72 -9.52 -14.83
CA ILE A 27 9.36 -9.80 -15.30
C ILE A 27 9.18 -11.28 -15.64
N GLU A 28 10.20 -11.92 -16.22
CA GLU A 28 10.17 -13.35 -16.52
C GLU A 28 10.19 -14.21 -15.24
N LYS A 29 10.95 -13.82 -14.24
CA LYS A 29 10.95 -14.48 -12.91
C LYS A 29 9.58 -14.40 -12.23
N ILE A 30 8.92 -13.24 -12.31
CA ILE A 30 7.55 -13.08 -11.80
C ILE A 30 6.57 -14.00 -12.56
N LYS A 31 6.72 -14.17 -13.87
CA LYS A 31 5.93 -15.16 -14.65
C LYS A 31 6.16 -16.58 -14.15
N GLY A 32 7.39 -16.92 -13.78
CA GLY A 32 7.76 -18.21 -13.21
C GLY A 32 7.23 -18.46 -11.79
N GLY A 33 6.62 -17.44 -11.15
CA GLY A 33 6.03 -17.54 -9.81
C GLY A 33 6.98 -17.14 -8.68
N GLU A 34 8.18 -16.69 -8.98
CA GLU A 34 9.12 -16.17 -7.97
C GLU A 34 8.72 -14.76 -7.53
N MET A 35 8.03 -14.66 -6.39
CA MET A 35 7.55 -13.40 -5.83
C MET A 35 8.00 -13.26 -4.37
N ASN A 36 9.30 -13.10 -4.16
CA ASN A 36 9.91 -12.91 -2.84
C ASN A 36 9.96 -11.43 -2.44
N PHE A 37 8.86 -10.71 -2.65
CA PHE A 37 8.74 -9.28 -2.31
C PHE A 37 7.31 -8.95 -1.85
N GLU A 38 7.19 -7.96 -0.99
CA GLU A 38 5.91 -7.49 -0.44
C GLU A 38 5.35 -6.27 -1.17
N LYS A 39 6.21 -5.47 -1.79
CA LYS A 39 5.80 -4.30 -2.59
C LYS A 39 6.56 -4.25 -3.89
N LEU A 40 5.84 -3.90 -4.95
CA LEU A 40 6.38 -3.72 -6.29
C LEU A 40 6.22 -2.25 -6.72
N ILE A 41 7.34 -1.63 -7.06
CA ILE A 41 7.38 -0.28 -7.62
C ILE A 41 7.82 -0.38 -9.07
N CYS A 42 7.25 0.41 -9.94
CA CYS A 42 7.66 0.42 -11.33
C CYS A 42 7.70 1.82 -11.93
N THR A 43 8.45 1.97 -13.01
CA THR A 43 8.39 3.16 -13.85
C THR A 43 7.18 3.09 -14.79
N PRO A 44 6.62 4.25 -15.21
CA PRO A 44 5.48 4.27 -16.13
C PRO A 44 5.72 3.49 -17.43
N GLY A 45 6.94 3.53 -17.98
CA GLY A 45 7.31 2.80 -19.18
C GLY A 45 7.22 1.27 -19.05
N MET A 46 7.56 0.73 -17.87
CA MET A 46 7.50 -0.71 -17.60
C MET A 46 6.10 -1.19 -17.20
N MET A 47 5.18 -0.27 -16.84
CA MET A 47 3.81 -0.61 -16.45
C MET A 47 3.06 -1.38 -17.54
N ILE A 48 3.28 -1.05 -18.81
CA ILE A 48 2.64 -1.74 -19.96
C ILE A 48 3.02 -3.21 -19.98
N LYS A 49 4.28 -3.53 -19.71
CA LYS A 49 4.77 -4.91 -19.65
C LYS A 49 4.23 -5.65 -18.42
N LEU A 50 4.20 -4.99 -17.26
CA LEU A 50 3.65 -5.53 -16.01
C LEU A 50 2.14 -5.73 -16.08
N SER A 51 1.41 -4.95 -16.86
CA SER A 51 -0.04 -5.10 -17.05
C SER A 51 -0.40 -6.49 -17.59
N LYS A 52 0.46 -7.09 -18.40
CA LYS A 52 0.29 -8.47 -18.91
C LYS A 52 0.36 -9.52 -17.77
N LEU A 53 0.99 -9.18 -16.66
CA LEU A 53 1.10 -10.03 -15.47
C LEU A 53 0.02 -9.76 -14.42
N GLY A 54 -0.97 -8.92 -14.74
CA GLY A 54 -2.07 -8.59 -13.84
C GLY A 54 -2.83 -9.81 -13.29
N LYS A 55 -2.91 -10.90 -14.07
CA LYS A 55 -3.52 -12.17 -13.63
C LYS A 55 -2.73 -12.85 -12.50
N VAL A 56 -1.43 -12.62 -12.40
CA VAL A 56 -0.54 -13.22 -11.40
C VAL A 56 -0.35 -12.28 -10.21
N LEU A 57 -0.15 -10.99 -10.46
CA LEU A 57 0.09 -9.98 -9.44
C LEU A 57 -1.20 -9.48 -8.76
N GLY A 58 -2.32 -9.46 -9.50
CA GLY A 58 -3.61 -8.96 -8.99
C GLY A 58 -4.13 -9.70 -7.76
N PRO A 59 -4.26 -11.05 -7.79
CA PRO A 59 -4.76 -11.81 -6.65
C PRO A 59 -3.91 -11.69 -5.39
N LYS A 60 -2.61 -11.41 -5.55
CA LYS A 60 -1.67 -11.22 -4.43
C LYS A 60 -1.60 -9.77 -3.94
N GLY A 61 -2.32 -8.84 -4.56
CA GLY A 61 -2.29 -7.42 -4.20
C GLY A 61 -0.96 -6.71 -4.50
N LEU A 62 -0.11 -7.31 -5.35
CA LEU A 62 1.24 -6.80 -5.66
C LEU A 62 1.26 -5.92 -6.93
N MET A 63 0.10 -5.69 -7.56
CA MET A 63 0.01 -4.88 -8.77
C MET A 63 0.29 -3.41 -8.46
N PRO A 64 1.28 -2.78 -9.12
CA PRO A 64 1.54 -1.36 -8.95
C PRO A 64 0.34 -0.50 -9.38
N ASN A 65 0.07 0.56 -8.62
CA ASN A 65 -1.02 1.49 -8.89
C ASN A 65 -0.50 2.93 -8.90
N PRO A 66 -0.74 3.70 -9.98
CA PRO A 66 -0.31 5.11 -10.06
C PRO A 66 -0.89 5.97 -8.93
N LYS A 67 -2.13 5.72 -8.52
CA LYS A 67 -2.79 6.48 -7.44
C LYS A 67 -2.13 6.31 -6.08
N LEU A 68 -1.42 5.21 -5.87
CA LEU A 68 -0.72 4.89 -4.63
C LEU A 68 0.76 5.27 -4.65
N GLY A 69 1.21 5.92 -5.72
CA GLY A 69 2.61 6.29 -5.88
C GLY A 69 3.56 5.12 -6.18
N SER A 70 3.02 3.91 -6.44
CA SER A 70 3.84 2.74 -6.82
C SER A 70 4.31 2.77 -8.27
N VAL A 71 3.75 3.66 -9.08
CA VAL A 71 4.17 3.93 -10.46
C VAL A 71 4.67 5.36 -10.53
N THR A 72 5.98 5.53 -10.50
CA THR A 72 6.62 6.86 -10.47
C THR A 72 7.99 6.84 -11.14
N GLU A 73 8.42 8.00 -11.58
CA GLU A 73 9.80 8.19 -12.06
C GLU A 73 10.77 8.47 -10.92
N ASN A 74 10.27 8.99 -9.79
CA ASN A 74 11.08 9.26 -8.60
C ASN A 74 11.20 8.00 -7.72
N LEU A 75 12.08 7.09 -8.12
CA LEU A 75 12.28 5.81 -7.44
C LEU A 75 12.79 5.97 -6.02
N LYS A 76 13.63 7.00 -5.75
CA LYS A 76 14.19 7.24 -4.41
C LYS A 76 13.11 7.48 -3.37
N GLN A 77 12.20 8.40 -3.67
CA GLN A 77 11.08 8.71 -2.79
C GLN A 77 10.20 7.48 -2.57
N ALA A 78 9.77 6.84 -3.65
CA ALA A 78 8.87 5.69 -3.59
C ALA A 78 9.44 4.51 -2.79
N VAL A 79 10.73 4.22 -2.92
CA VAL A 79 11.40 3.16 -2.15
C VAL A 79 11.48 3.53 -0.68
N THR A 80 11.80 4.79 -0.36
CA THR A 80 11.83 5.27 1.03
C THR A 80 10.46 5.18 1.67
N ASP A 81 9.41 5.63 0.99
CA ASP A 81 8.02 5.59 1.46
C ASP A 81 7.55 4.14 1.64
N ALA A 82 7.88 3.26 0.70
CA ALA A 82 7.57 1.84 0.81
C ALA A 82 8.27 1.16 2.01
N LYS A 83 9.52 1.52 2.30
CA LYS A 83 10.28 1.00 3.44
C LYS A 83 9.84 1.59 4.78
N SER A 84 9.30 2.81 4.79
CA SER A 84 8.75 3.42 6.02
C SER A 84 7.44 2.77 6.50
N GLY A 85 6.92 1.79 5.75
CA GLY A 85 5.75 1.02 6.16
C GLY A 85 4.41 1.60 5.67
N GLN A 86 4.39 2.21 4.50
CA GLN A 86 3.16 2.68 3.89
C GLN A 86 2.15 1.55 3.70
N ALA A 87 0.96 1.68 4.28
CA ALA A 87 -0.15 0.76 4.12
C ALA A 87 -1.16 1.31 3.10
N GLU A 88 -1.70 0.41 2.29
CA GLU A 88 -2.76 0.75 1.35
C GLU A 88 -4.12 0.55 2.02
N ILE A 89 -4.98 1.57 1.95
CA ILE A 89 -6.35 1.51 2.43
C ILE A 89 -7.27 1.30 1.23
N ARG A 90 -8.02 0.20 1.22
CA ARG A 90 -9.03 -0.09 0.21
C ARG A 90 -10.36 -0.39 0.88
N ASN A 91 -11.42 0.10 0.29
CA ASN A 91 -12.77 -0.31 0.63
C ASN A 91 -13.19 -1.51 -0.22
N ASP A 92 -14.00 -2.38 0.35
CA ASP A 92 -14.68 -3.45 -0.38
C ASP A 92 -15.95 -2.94 -1.08
N LYS A 93 -16.71 -3.85 -1.71
CA LYS A 93 -17.95 -3.51 -2.44
C LYS A 93 -19.05 -2.99 -1.51
N ASP A 94 -19.01 -3.39 -0.24
CA ASP A 94 -20.00 -3.02 0.77
C ASP A 94 -19.59 -1.76 1.55
N GLY A 95 -18.44 -1.16 1.20
CA GLY A 95 -17.92 0.04 1.84
C GLY A 95 -17.18 -0.23 3.15
N ASN A 96 -16.81 -1.48 3.46
CA ASN A 96 -16.00 -1.77 4.61
C ASN A 96 -14.52 -1.55 4.33
N ILE A 97 -13.78 -1.10 5.34
CA ILE A 97 -12.33 -0.89 5.28
C ILE A 97 -11.68 -1.77 6.33
N GLY A 98 -10.80 -2.66 5.89
CA GLY A 98 -9.96 -3.48 6.75
C GLY A 98 -8.51 -3.06 6.63
N VAL A 99 -7.90 -2.60 7.73
CA VAL A 99 -6.51 -2.18 7.75
C VAL A 99 -5.82 -2.60 9.05
N SER A 100 -4.57 -3.02 8.95
CA SER A 100 -3.75 -3.32 10.11
C SER A 100 -3.13 -2.03 10.67
N ILE A 101 -3.38 -1.73 11.94
CA ILE A 101 -2.81 -0.57 12.62
C ILE A 101 -1.46 -0.87 13.29
N GLY A 102 -1.10 -2.13 13.44
CA GLY A 102 0.17 -2.52 14.03
C GLY A 102 0.20 -3.96 14.51
N LYS A 103 1.25 -4.29 15.24
CA LYS A 103 1.49 -5.61 15.85
C LYS A 103 1.33 -5.52 17.36
N LYS A 104 1.10 -6.66 18.04
CA LYS A 104 1.01 -6.75 19.50
C LYS A 104 2.23 -6.18 20.24
N SER A 105 3.39 -6.19 19.60
CA SER A 105 4.63 -5.64 20.15
C SER A 105 4.74 -4.10 20.10
N PHE A 106 3.76 -3.41 19.49
CA PHE A 106 3.76 -1.96 19.44
C PHE A 106 3.24 -1.39 20.76
N SER A 107 3.79 -0.24 21.16
CA SER A 107 3.23 0.51 22.30
C SER A 107 1.90 1.16 21.92
N ASP A 108 1.06 1.38 22.93
CA ASP A 108 -0.27 1.95 22.74
C ASP A 108 -0.23 3.30 22.03
N ASP A 109 0.76 4.15 22.34
CA ASP A 109 0.94 5.44 21.68
C ASP A 109 1.19 5.31 20.16
N LYS A 110 1.93 4.28 19.74
CA LYS A 110 2.17 4.02 18.31
C LYS A 110 0.91 3.54 17.62
N LEU A 111 0.14 2.68 18.27
CA LEU A 111 -1.15 2.20 17.77
C LEU A 111 -2.15 3.34 17.63
N LEU A 112 -2.22 4.24 18.64
CA LEU A 112 -3.07 5.43 18.57
C LEU A 112 -2.66 6.39 17.46
N LYS A 113 -1.37 6.63 17.27
CA LYS A 113 -0.88 7.47 16.16
C LYS A 113 -1.25 6.88 14.80
N ASN A 114 -1.09 5.57 14.63
CA ASN A 114 -1.45 4.90 13.38
C ASN A 114 -2.97 4.95 13.14
N TYR A 115 -3.77 4.74 14.17
CA TYR A 115 -5.22 4.87 14.10
C TYR A 115 -5.65 6.29 13.69
N ASN A 116 -5.10 7.31 14.34
CA ASN A 116 -5.41 8.70 14.02
C ASN A 116 -5.00 9.06 12.59
N ALA A 117 -3.85 8.58 12.11
CA ALA A 117 -3.42 8.79 10.74
C ALA A 117 -4.39 8.18 9.71
N ILE A 118 -4.99 7.03 10.02
CA ILE A 118 -6.02 6.43 9.17
C ILE A 118 -7.27 7.30 9.14
N ILE A 119 -7.74 7.75 10.30
CA ILE A 119 -8.93 8.64 10.38
C ILE A 119 -8.69 9.93 9.61
N GLU A 120 -7.57 10.60 9.81
CA GLU A 120 -7.21 11.82 9.07
C GLU A 120 -7.17 11.60 7.55
N THR A 121 -6.65 10.46 7.10
CA THR A 121 -6.63 10.11 5.68
C THR A 121 -8.03 9.94 5.12
N LEU A 122 -8.92 9.30 5.86
CA LEU A 122 -10.32 9.13 5.47
C LEU A 122 -11.07 10.46 5.44
N GLU A 123 -10.82 11.35 6.40
CA GLU A 123 -11.41 12.69 6.42
C GLU A 123 -10.95 13.55 5.25
N LYS A 124 -9.67 13.47 4.88
CA LYS A 124 -9.14 14.12 3.66
C LYS A 124 -9.85 13.62 2.41
N GLU A 125 -10.04 12.31 2.29
CA GLU A 125 -10.78 11.73 1.17
C GLU A 125 -12.26 12.13 1.16
N LYS A 126 -12.90 12.26 2.33
CA LYS A 126 -14.27 12.81 2.45
C LYS A 126 -14.35 14.23 1.88
N THR A 127 -13.39 15.07 2.22
CA THR A 127 -13.33 16.46 1.76
C THR A 127 -13.07 16.52 0.25
N ASN A 128 -12.14 15.73 -0.26
CA ASN A 128 -11.80 15.67 -1.69
C ASN A 128 -12.98 15.21 -2.55
N ASN A 129 -13.76 14.25 -2.07
CA ASN A 129 -14.89 13.67 -2.81
C ASN A 129 -16.23 14.35 -2.48
N THR A 130 -16.25 15.40 -1.66
CA THR A 130 -17.44 16.17 -1.28
C THR A 130 -18.59 15.26 -0.81
N LEU A 131 -18.28 14.23 -0.02
CA LEU A 131 -19.27 13.30 0.50
C LEU A 131 -20.09 13.95 1.60
N LYS A 132 -21.42 13.88 1.48
CA LYS A 132 -22.36 14.38 2.49
C LYS A 132 -22.68 13.31 3.52
N GLY A 133 -22.71 13.69 4.79
CA GLY A 133 -23.06 12.79 5.90
C GLY A 133 -21.83 12.22 6.63
N ASP A 134 -22.07 11.29 7.56
CA ASP A 134 -21.02 10.63 8.33
C ASP A 134 -20.30 9.59 7.46
N LEU A 135 -18.99 9.76 7.32
CA LEU A 135 -18.17 8.83 6.54
C LEU A 135 -18.06 7.48 7.21
N ILE A 136 -17.84 7.49 8.52
CA ILE A 136 -17.63 6.28 9.31
C ILE A 136 -18.87 6.02 10.17
N LYS A 137 -19.61 4.97 9.85
CA LYS A 137 -20.80 4.56 10.61
C LYS A 137 -20.45 3.78 11.87
N SER A 138 -19.44 2.94 11.80
CA SER A 138 -18.96 2.12 12.90
C SER A 138 -17.51 1.75 12.71
N ALA A 139 -16.77 1.66 13.80
CA ALA A 139 -15.41 1.18 13.83
C ALA A 139 -15.25 0.05 14.84
N PHE A 140 -14.48 -0.96 14.47
CA PHE A 140 -14.20 -2.11 15.31
C PHE A 140 -12.71 -2.34 15.38
N LEU A 141 -12.21 -2.67 16.57
CA LEU A 141 -10.83 -3.07 16.78
C LEU A 141 -10.80 -4.55 17.17
N THR A 142 -9.97 -5.30 16.49
CA THR A 142 -9.81 -6.73 16.78
C THR A 142 -8.35 -7.15 16.64
N SER A 143 -7.93 -8.17 17.34
CA SER A 143 -6.70 -8.88 17.06
C SER A 143 -6.99 -10.07 16.13
N THR A 144 -5.97 -10.65 15.52
CA THR A 144 -6.12 -11.72 14.51
C THR A 144 -6.98 -12.89 14.99
N MET A 145 -6.85 -13.29 16.27
CA MET A 145 -7.61 -14.39 16.87
C MET A 145 -8.43 -13.93 18.08
N GLY A 146 -8.61 -12.63 18.28
CA GLY A 146 -9.28 -12.07 19.44
C GLY A 146 -10.72 -11.66 19.18
N VAL A 147 -11.36 -11.20 20.26
CA VAL A 147 -12.71 -10.64 20.20
C VAL A 147 -12.67 -9.25 19.55
N SER A 148 -13.72 -8.91 18.83
CA SER A 148 -13.92 -7.61 18.22
C SER A 148 -14.55 -6.64 19.22
N TYR A 149 -13.94 -5.46 19.39
CA TYR A 149 -14.43 -4.40 20.25
C TYR A 149 -14.94 -3.23 19.41
N LYS A 150 -16.18 -2.83 19.64
CA LYS A 150 -16.75 -1.65 18.99
C LYS A 150 -16.16 -0.39 19.61
N LEU A 151 -15.59 0.46 18.76
CA LEU A 151 -15.04 1.74 19.18
C LEU A 151 -16.14 2.80 19.21
N LYS A 152 -16.07 3.67 20.22
CA LYS A 152 -16.94 4.84 20.30
C LYS A 152 -16.34 5.94 19.46
N LEU A 153 -16.99 6.26 18.36
CA LEU A 153 -16.59 7.36 17.49
C LEU A 153 -16.99 8.68 18.16
N GLY A 154 -16.10 9.65 18.18
CA GLY A 154 -16.43 11.02 18.60
C GLY A 154 -17.47 11.64 17.65
N LYS A 155 -18.27 12.59 18.16
CA LYS A 155 -19.36 13.22 17.39
C LYS A 155 -18.91 14.07 16.16
N ASN A 156 -17.61 14.16 15.87
CA ASN A 156 -17.04 15.02 14.82
C ASN A 156 -16.30 14.23 13.74
N ILE A 157 -16.58 12.95 13.56
CA ILE A 157 -15.94 12.13 12.51
C ILE A 157 -16.97 11.73 11.46
#